data_ddcd571b00bde50b70a9ffcdedf0faac
#
_entry.id   ddcd571b00bde50b70a9ffcdedf0faac
#
_cell.length_a   1.000
_cell.length_b   1.000
_cell.length_c   1.000
_cell.angle_alpha   90.00
_cell.angle_beta   90.00
_cell.angle_gamma   90.00
#
_symmetry.space_group_name_H-M   'P 1'
#
loop_
_entity.id
_entity.type
_entity.pdbx_description
1 polymer ?
#
loop_
_entity_poly.entity_id
_entity_poly.type
_entity_poly.pdbx_seq_one_letter_code
_entity_poly.pdbx_strand_id
1 'polypeptide(L)'
;MTDTARRYVALHPGDPAPWFVQRTTSSPRFGFDLAAGRYVVLCFFGSAADPAAQAALGAIARSRAEFDDERACFFGITLDPADESSGRLRDTLPGIRFFCDFDASIARLYGAAPSDVRPGEKQVPLRRFWLVLDPGLRVMRAFAFAGAGGGHNAVLDYLRALPPPDLVQGFAVPPPVLFLPNVFEAEFCRDLIAAYEADGGTESGFMVEADGKTLMQLDPRQKRRRDFSLQDPQLVSGVQARIERRIAPELRKVHQFTPTRIERCIVSCYAAADGGHFSAHRDNRSKGTAHRQFAVSINLNDDFDGGGLGFPEYGGQTFKMPVGCAAVFSCSLLHRVTPVTRGRRYAFLPFLYDDAAARLRLSNNRFLGDDVPVYQDPILEDAS
;
A
#
# COMPACT_ATOMS: atom_id res chain seq x y z
N MET A 1 -42.13 9.86 21.16
CA MET A 1 -41.06 9.30 20.31
C MET A 1 -39.76 9.85 20.83
N THR A 2 -39.01 9.02 21.57
CA THR A 2 -37.69 9.42 22.08
C THR A 2 -36.75 9.60 20.90
N ASP A 3 -36.33 10.82 20.68
CA ASP A 3 -35.29 11.19 19.71
C ASP A 3 -33.99 10.53 20.19
N THR A 4 -33.73 9.33 19.69
CA THR A 4 -32.50 8.61 20.03
C THR A 4 -31.38 9.32 19.30
N ALA A 5 -30.55 10.04 20.04
CA ALA A 5 -29.42 10.78 19.51
C ALA A 5 -28.58 9.88 18.59
N ARG A 6 -28.43 10.26 17.32
CA ARG A 6 -27.64 9.53 16.33
C ARG A 6 -26.18 9.39 16.76
N ARG A 7 -25.59 8.20 16.58
CA ARG A 7 -24.20 7.89 16.95
C ARG A 7 -23.27 8.20 15.78
N TYR A 8 -22.20 8.91 16.06
CA TYR A 8 -21.14 9.21 15.10
C TYR A 8 -19.79 8.67 15.60
N VAL A 9 -18.99 8.15 14.72
CA VAL A 9 -17.58 7.88 14.99
C VAL A 9 -16.88 9.21 15.29
N ALA A 10 -15.99 9.22 16.26
CA ALA A 10 -15.12 10.37 16.54
C ALA A 10 -13.67 9.94 16.32
N LEU A 11 -12.96 10.67 15.46
CA LEU A 11 -11.52 10.51 15.24
C LEU A 11 -10.80 11.70 15.86
N HIS A 12 -9.78 11.42 16.65
CA HIS A 12 -9.00 12.42 17.37
C HIS A 12 -7.57 12.50 16.84
N PRO A 13 -6.86 13.61 17.02
CA PRO A 13 -5.44 13.69 16.67
C PRO A 13 -4.63 12.53 17.27
N GLY A 14 -3.85 11.87 16.44
CA GLY A 14 -3.09 10.67 16.78
C GLY A 14 -3.78 9.35 16.44
N ASP A 15 -5.11 9.33 16.24
CA ASP A 15 -5.81 8.10 15.81
C ASP A 15 -5.38 7.70 14.40
N PRO A 16 -5.20 6.40 14.13
CA PRO A 16 -5.04 5.92 12.76
C PRO A 16 -6.33 6.12 11.98
N ALA A 17 -6.23 6.68 10.78
CA ALA A 17 -7.37 6.81 9.89
C ALA A 17 -7.80 5.41 9.38
N PRO A 18 -9.09 5.07 9.43
CA PRO A 18 -9.57 3.78 8.94
C PRO A 18 -9.27 3.60 7.46
N TRP A 19 -8.77 2.41 7.09
CA TRP A 19 -8.54 2.06 5.69
C TRP A 19 -9.83 1.56 5.05
N PHE A 20 -9.99 1.91 3.79
CA PHE A 20 -11.12 1.46 2.97
C PHE A 20 -10.70 1.31 1.52
N VAL A 21 -11.56 0.68 0.74
CA VAL A 21 -11.43 0.61 -0.72
C VAL A 21 -12.71 1.17 -1.30
N GLN A 22 -12.60 2.17 -2.17
CA GLN A 22 -13.72 2.80 -2.85
C GLN A 22 -13.31 3.25 -4.24
N ARG A 23 -14.25 3.41 -5.14
CA ARG A 23 -14.01 3.99 -6.45
C ARG A 23 -13.84 5.50 -6.38
N THR A 24 -13.03 6.03 -7.27
CA THR A 24 -12.94 7.47 -7.55
C THR A 24 -13.55 7.76 -8.92
N THR A 25 -13.59 9.03 -9.33
CA THR A 25 -14.11 9.38 -10.65
C THR A 25 -13.23 8.88 -11.81
N SER A 26 -11.99 8.49 -11.57
CA SER A 26 -11.06 7.96 -12.59
C SER A 26 -10.60 6.53 -12.37
N SER A 27 -10.90 5.94 -11.20
CA SER A 27 -10.48 4.58 -10.86
C SER A 27 -11.65 3.77 -10.30
N PRO A 28 -11.95 2.60 -10.85
CA PRO A 28 -13.02 1.74 -10.34
C PRO A 28 -12.72 1.21 -8.93
N ARG A 29 -11.45 1.24 -8.51
CA ARG A 29 -11.01 0.72 -7.22
C ARG A 29 -9.74 1.44 -6.76
N PHE A 30 -9.85 2.22 -5.69
CA PHE A 30 -8.72 2.87 -5.04
C PHE A 30 -8.65 2.46 -3.56
N GLY A 31 -7.52 1.92 -3.14
CA GLY A 31 -7.27 1.62 -1.73
C GLY A 31 -6.68 2.85 -1.02
N PHE A 32 -7.38 3.33 -0.01
CA PHE A 32 -6.99 4.54 0.70
C PHE A 32 -5.62 4.44 1.40
N ASP A 33 -5.23 3.24 1.83
CA ASP A 33 -3.92 2.96 2.41
C ASP A 33 -2.73 3.27 1.48
N LEU A 34 -2.96 3.33 0.16
CA LEU A 34 -1.96 3.73 -0.84
C LEU A 34 -1.73 5.26 -0.89
N ALA A 35 -2.55 6.05 -0.20
CA ALA A 35 -2.33 7.49 -0.06
C ALA A 35 -1.22 7.82 0.95
N ALA A 36 -0.75 6.85 1.73
CA ALA A 36 0.33 7.04 2.70
C ALA A 36 1.65 7.53 2.06
N GLY A 37 2.53 8.09 2.86
CA GLY A 37 3.81 8.66 2.44
C GLY A 37 3.78 10.15 2.12
N ARG A 38 2.62 10.79 2.25
CA ARG A 38 2.40 12.23 2.03
C ARG A 38 1.30 12.73 2.97
N TYR A 39 1.15 14.02 3.09
CA TYR A 39 -0.01 14.59 3.79
C TYR A 39 -1.28 14.34 2.99
N VAL A 40 -2.36 13.99 3.68
CA VAL A 40 -3.66 13.74 3.05
C VAL A 40 -4.68 14.73 3.59
N VAL A 41 -5.36 15.43 2.68
CA VAL A 41 -6.48 16.29 3.02
C VAL A 41 -7.77 15.62 2.56
N LEU A 42 -8.61 15.21 3.50
CA LEU A 42 -9.97 14.71 3.25
C LEU A 42 -10.99 15.84 3.42
N CYS A 43 -11.98 15.90 2.53
CA CYS A 43 -13.08 16.86 2.60
C CYS A 43 -14.42 16.16 2.47
N PHE A 44 -15.18 16.12 3.55
CA PHE A 44 -16.55 15.58 3.58
C PHE A 44 -17.53 16.72 3.28
N PHE A 45 -17.87 16.94 2.01
CA PHE A 45 -18.71 18.07 1.59
C PHE A 45 -20.15 17.67 1.21
N GLY A 46 -20.40 16.41 0.87
CA GLY A 46 -21.71 15.85 0.56
C GLY A 46 -22.10 15.94 -0.91
N SER A 47 -22.39 17.12 -1.44
CA SER A 47 -22.71 17.34 -2.86
C SER A 47 -21.98 18.58 -3.39
N ALA A 48 -21.41 18.48 -4.57
CA ALA A 48 -20.79 19.59 -5.29
C ALA A 48 -21.81 20.59 -5.87
N ALA A 49 -23.11 20.30 -5.80
CA ALA A 49 -24.16 21.25 -6.13
C ALA A 49 -24.36 22.31 -5.02
N ASP A 50 -23.89 22.02 -3.79
CA ASP A 50 -24.00 22.94 -2.66
C ASP A 50 -23.06 24.15 -2.82
N PRO A 51 -23.51 25.40 -2.63
CA PRO A 51 -22.66 26.58 -2.82
C PRO A 51 -21.43 26.60 -1.92
N ALA A 52 -21.54 26.12 -0.68
CA ALA A 52 -20.39 26.05 0.23
C ALA A 52 -19.37 25.00 -0.22
N ALA A 53 -19.83 23.86 -0.77
CA ALA A 53 -18.98 22.87 -1.38
C ALA A 53 -18.27 23.43 -2.63
N GLN A 54 -18.96 24.17 -3.49
CA GLN A 54 -18.36 24.84 -4.64
C GLN A 54 -17.25 25.81 -4.24
N ALA A 55 -17.47 26.62 -3.19
CA ALA A 55 -16.47 27.54 -2.67
C ALA A 55 -15.22 26.79 -2.17
N ALA A 56 -15.41 25.69 -1.44
CA ALA A 56 -14.36 24.83 -0.93
C ALA A 56 -13.56 24.16 -2.06
N LEU A 57 -14.23 23.53 -3.02
CA LEU A 57 -13.62 22.88 -4.18
C LEU A 57 -12.92 23.89 -5.11
N GLY A 58 -13.49 25.10 -5.24
CA GLY A 58 -12.84 26.21 -5.95
C GLY A 58 -11.53 26.65 -5.28
N ALA A 59 -11.44 26.62 -3.95
CA ALA A 59 -10.19 26.92 -3.24
C ALA A 59 -9.14 25.82 -3.49
N ILE A 60 -9.53 24.55 -3.47
CA ILE A 60 -8.62 23.42 -3.81
C ILE A 60 -8.11 23.55 -5.25
N ALA A 61 -9.00 23.86 -6.21
CA ALA A 61 -8.61 24.05 -7.61
C ALA A 61 -7.60 25.20 -7.78
N ARG A 62 -7.78 26.33 -7.09
CA ARG A 62 -6.82 27.45 -7.08
C ARG A 62 -5.48 27.08 -6.44
N SER A 63 -5.49 26.18 -5.46
CA SER A 63 -4.28 25.69 -4.77
C SER A 63 -3.74 24.39 -5.39
N ARG A 64 -4.03 24.13 -6.67
CA ARG A 64 -3.70 22.90 -7.38
C ARG A 64 -2.24 22.47 -7.23
N ALA A 65 -1.31 23.42 -7.24
CA ALA A 65 0.13 23.18 -7.16
C ALA A 65 0.57 22.57 -5.80
N GLU A 66 -0.25 22.62 -4.78
CA GLU A 66 0.05 22.06 -3.45
C GLU A 66 -0.25 20.54 -3.37
N PHE A 67 -0.97 20.01 -4.38
CA PHE A 67 -1.40 18.62 -4.43
C PHE A 67 -0.72 17.90 -5.60
N ASP A 68 0.45 17.32 -5.34
CA ASP A 68 1.36 16.74 -6.33
C ASP A 68 1.54 15.22 -6.21
N ASP A 69 0.91 14.58 -5.22
CA ASP A 69 1.10 13.19 -4.83
C ASP A 69 2.50 12.88 -4.24
N GLU A 70 3.37 13.89 -4.07
CA GLU A 70 4.67 13.77 -3.41
C GLU A 70 4.62 14.35 -2.00
N ARG A 71 4.27 15.64 -1.89
CA ARG A 71 4.12 16.31 -0.61
C ARG A 71 2.73 16.14 -0.03
N ALA A 72 1.69 16.33 -0.84
CA ALA A 72 0.30 16.24 -0.38
C ALA A 72 -0.64 15.75 -1.47
N CYS A 73 -1.78 15.20 -1.04
CA CYS A 73 -2.91 14.88 -1.89
C CYS A 73 -4.24 15.27 -1.24
N PHE A 74 -5.24 15.49 -2.08
CA PHE A 74 -6.60 15.82 -1.70
C PHE A 74 -7.55 14.73 -2.14
N PHE A 75 -8.48 14.38 -1.24
CA PHE A 75 -9.62 13.54 -1.54
C PHE A 75 -10.92 14.23 -1.11
N GLY A 76 -11.77 14.53 -2.08
CA GLY A 76 -13.13 14.96 -1.81
C GLY A 76 -14.06 13.75 -1.68
N ILE A 77 -14.99 13.76 -0.75
CA ILE A 77 -15.96 12.70 -0.53
C ILE A 77 -17.36 13.23 -0.88
N THR A 78 -17.95 12.69 -1.96
CA THR A 78 -19.32 13.00 -2.37
C THR A 78 -20.27 11.85 -2.06
N LEU A 79 -21.50 12.19 -1.60
CA LEU A 79 -22.60 11.27 -1.44
C LEU A 79 -23.64 11.43 -2.56
N ASP A 80 -23.48 12.40 -3.46
CA ASP A 80 -24.43 12.71 -4.53
C ASP A 80 -24.04 12.03 -5.84
N PRO A 81 -24.79 11.00 -6.31
CA PRO A 81 -24.54 10.37 -7.61
C PRO A 81 -24.59 11.34 -8.79
N ALA A 82 -25.33 12.45 -8.66
CA ALA A 82 -25.42 13.46 -9.70
C ALA A 82 -24.10 14.23 -9.92
N ASP A 83 -23.18 14.23 -8.94
CA ASP A 83 -21.87 14.87 -9.08
C ASP A 83 -21.02 14.18 -10.15
N GLU A 84 -21.11 12.86 -10.23
CA GLU A 84 -20.43 12.07 -11.26
C GLU A 84 -21.18 12.14 -12.59
N SER A 85 -22.48 11.82 -12.60
CA SER A 85 -23.26 11.72 -13.83
C SER A 85 -23.37 13.03 -14.62
N SER A 86 -23.36 14.18 -13.91
CA SER A 86 -23.32 15.51 -14.54
C SER A 86 -21.92 16.02 -14.85
N GLY A 87 -20.86 15.27 -14.46
CA GLY A 87 -19.46 15.67 -14.64
C GLY A 87 -19.01 16.85 -13.78
N ARG A 88 -19.72 17.16 -12.67
CA ARG A 88 -19.32 18.22 -11.73
C ARG A 88 -18.00 17.94 -11.04
N LEU A 89 -17.68 16.67 -10.84
CA LEU A 89 -16.43 16.21 -10.21
C LEU A 89 -15.64 15.34 -11.18
N ARG A 90 -14.34 15.61 -11.25
CA ARG A 90 -13.37 14.79 -11.97
C ARG A 90 -12.05 14.81 -11.23
N ASP A 91 -11.41 13.65 -11.13
CA ASP A 91 -10.04 13.55 -10.62
C ASP A 91 -9.11 14.40 -11.50
N THR A 92 -8.20 15.12 -10.86
CA THR A 92 -7.16 15.92 -11.51
C THR A 92 -5.81 15.42 -11.02
N LEU A 93 -5.28 14.42 -11.71
CA LEU A 93 -4.02 13.79 -11.36
C LEU A 93 -2.78 14.62 -11.83
N PRO A 94 -1.69 14.53 -11.08
CA PRO A 94 -1.55 13.95 -9.75
C PRO A 94 -2.26 14.80 -8.68
N GLY A 95 -2.57 14.24 -7.52
CA GLY A 95 -2.86 14.93 -6.26
C GLY A 95 -4.32 15.19 -5.92
N ILE A 96 -5.26 15.28 -6.83
CA ILE A 96 -6.67 15.56 -6.53
C ILE A 96 -7.56 14.42 -7.01
N ARG A 97 -8.35 13.84 -6.08
CA ARG A 97 -9.28 12.74 -6.34
C ARG A 97 -10.61 12.94 -5.61
N PHE A 98 -11.65 12.28 -6.11
CA PHE A 98 -12.99 12.32 -5.52
C PHE A 98 -13.53 10.91 -5.33
N PHE A 99 -13.77 10.51 -4.08
CA PHE A 99 -14.42 9.26 -3.74
C PHE A 99 -15.94 9.38 -3.94
N CYS A 100 -16.51 8.41 -4.62
CA CYS A 100 -17.94 8.25 -4.87
C CYS A 100 -18.56 7.41 -3.75
N ASP A 101 -18.87 8.04 -2.60
CA ASP A 101 -19.35 7.38 -1.39
C ASP A 101 -20.88 7.35 -1.33
N PHE A 102 -21.53 6.85 -2.40
CA PHE A 102 -22.97 6.90 -2.56
C PHE A 102 -23.76 6.04 -1.57
N ASP A 103 -23.12 5.07 -0.93
CA ASP A 103 -23.65 4.25 0.15
C ASP A 103 -23.31 4.81 1.55
N ALA A 104 -22.63 5.96 1.63
CA ALA A 104 -22.15 6.60 2.83
C ALA A 104 -21.23 5.71 3.70
N SER A 105 -20.54 4.73 3.12
CA SER A 105 -19.66 3.82 3.85
C SER A 105 -18.45 4.54 4.44
N ILE A 106 -17.79 5.41 3.66
CA ILE A 106 -16.68 6.23 4.13
C ILE A 106 -17.19 7.28 5.13
N ALA A 107 -18.31 7.94 4.80
CA ALA A 107 -18.88 8.97 5.68
C ALA A 107 -19.22 8.43 7.08
N ARG A 108 -19.76 7.18 7.18
CA ARG A 108 -19.99 6.52 8.47
C ARG A 108 -18.68 6.19 9.19
N LEU A 109 -17.71 5.68 8.45
CA LEU A 109 -16.42 5.23 8.99
C LEU A 109 -15.63 6.39 9.62
N TYR A 110 -15.78 7.59 9.07
CA TYR A 110 -15.10 8.80 9.53
C TYR A 110 -15.98 9.73 10.40
N GLY A 111 -17.22 9.34 10.68
CA GLY A 111 -18.13 10.13 11.50
C GLY A 111 -18.72 11.37 10.81
N ALA A 112 -18.65 11.44 9.49
CA ALA A 112 -19.39 12.42 8.70
C ALA A 112 -20.87 12.06 8.61
N ALA A 113 -21.22 10.78 8.56
CA ALA A 113 -22.59 10.27 8.68
C ALA A 113 -22.75 9.45 9.96
N PRO A 114 -23.99 9.31 10.50
CA PRO A 114 -24.25 8.47 11.66
C PRO A 114 -23.89 7.00 11.36
N SER A 115 -23.38 6.27 12.35
CA SER A 115 -23.05 4.85 12.24
C SER A 115 -24.30 3.94 12.11
N ASP A 116 -25.47 4.46 12.45
CA ASP A 116 -26.76 3.78 12.44
C ASP A 116 -27.64 4.08 11.19
N VAL A 117 -27.05 4.63 10.12
CA VAL A 117 -27.72 4.81 8.82
C VAL A 117 -28.16 3.45 8.26
N ARG A 118 -29.43 3.36 7.89
CA ARG A 118 -30.00 2.13 7.31
C ARG A 118 -29.81 2.08 5.80
N PRO A 119 -29.62 0.90 5.20
CA PRO A 119 -29.62 0.77 3.75
C PRO A 119 -30.93 1.34 3.15
N GLY A 120 -30.79 2.22 2.13
CA GLY A 120 -31.93 2.87 1.48
C GLY A 120 -32.47 4.13 2.16
N GLU A 121 -31.88 4.61 3.23
CA GLU A 121 -32.23 5.90 3.86
C GLU A 121 -31.92 7.04 2.89
N LYS A 122 -32.97 7.76 2.41
CA LYS A 122 -32.84 8.78 1.38
C LYS A 122 -32.23 10.10 1.85
N GLN A 123 -32.27 10.38 3.16
CA GLN A 123 -31.71 11.57 3.75
C GLN A 123 -30.80 11.20 4.92
N VAL A 124 -29.49 11.29 4.68
CA VAL A 124 -28.48 11.01 5.68
C VAL A 124 -27.99 12.34 6.26
N PRO A 125 -28.14 12.58 7.58
CA PRO A 125 -27.57 13.78 8.20
C PRO A 125 -26.05 13.76 8.03
N LEU A 126 -25.49 14.78 7.37
CA LEU A 126 -24.07 14.86 7.10
C LEU A 126 -23.41 15.95 7.95
N ARG A 127 -22.37 15.56 8.67
CA ARG A 127 -21.41 16.50 9.28
C ARG A 127 -20.33 16.80 8.23
N ARG A 128 -20.23 18.07 7.85
CA ARG A 128 -19.21 18.53 6.91
C ARG A 128 -17.98 18.98 7.66
N PHE A 129 -16.83 18.47 7.28
CA PHE A 129 -15.55 18.85 7.88
C PHE A 129 -14.39 18.49 6.96
N TRP A 130 -13.22 19.01 7.30
CA TRP A 130 -11.95 18.66 6.72
C TRP A 130 -11.14 17.86 7.72
N LEU A 131 -10.35 16.92 7.22
CA LEU A 131 -9.43 16.15 8.03
C LEU A 131 -8.06 16.17 7.36
N VAL A 132 -7.02 16.49 8.12
CA VAL A 132 -5.63 16.41 7.66
C VAL A 132 -4.97 15.23 8.34
N LEU A 133 -4.33 14.39 7.55
CA LEU A 133 -3.59 13.21 8.00
C LEU A 133 -2.10 13.37 7.69
N ASP A 134 -1.28 12.79 8.54
CA ASP A 134 0.17 12.67 8.36
C ASP A 134 0.54 11.59 7.31
N PRO A 135 1.82 11.47 6.91
CA PRO A 135 2.28 10.42 5.98
C PRO A 135 2.01 8.98 6.41
N GLY A 136 1.85 8.71 7.72
CA GLY A 136 1.45 7.42 8.27
C GLY A 136 -0.07 7.22 8.32
N LEU A 137 -0.85 8.13 7.73
CA LEU A 137 -2.32 8.15 7.77
C LEU A 137 -2.88 8.26 9.19
N ARG A 138 -2.24 9.03 10.07
CA ARG A 138 -2.78 9.38 11.38
C ARG A 138 -3.43 10.75 11.33
N VAL A 139 -4.52 10.91 12.07
CA VAL A 139 -5.23 12.18 12.18
C VAL A 139 -4.31 13.24 12.81
N MET A 140 -4.06 14.33 12.12
CA MET A 140 -3.37 15.50 12.66
C MET A 140 -4.34 16.53 13.19
N ARG A 141 -5.34 16.90 12.37
CA ARG A 141 -6.31 17.92 12.73
C ARG A 141 -7.59 17.84 11.92
N ALA A 142 -8.71 18.09 12.57
CA ALA A 142 -10.00 18.32 11.93
C ALA A 142 -10.31 19.83 11.90
N PHE A 143 -11.00 20.28 10.83
CA PHE A 143 -11.42 21.65 10.67
C PHE A 143 -12.91 21.70 10.33
N ALA A 144 -13.63 22.67 10.88
CA ALA A 144 -15.02 22.91 10.51
C ALA A 144 -15.11 23.27 9.01
N PHE A 145 -16.17 22.79 8.35
CA PHE A 145 -16.36 23.04 6.91
C PHE A 145 -16.75 24.48 6.61
N ALA A 146 -17.58 25.08 7.47
CA ALA A 146 -18.19 26.39 7.23
C ALA A 146 -17.82 27.42 8.31
N GLY A 147 -17.72 28.67 7.91
CA GLY A 147 -17.56 29.90 8.68
C GLY A 147 -17.32 31.07 7.73
N ALA A 148 -17.60 32.30 8.12
CA ALA A 148 -17.26 33.51 7.37
C ALA A 148 -15.72 33.60 7.25
N GLY A 149 -15.14 33.11 6.16
CA GLY A 149 -13.69 32.99 5.95
C GLY A 149 -13.25 31.58 5.57
N GLY A 150 -14.20 30.63 5.58
CA GLY A 150 -14.09 29.28 5.03
C GLY A 150 -13.05 28.41 5.73
N GLY A 151 -13.48 27.28 6.29
CA GLY A 151 -12.57 26.25 6.83
C GLY A 151 -11.50 25.80 5.84
N HIS A 152 -11.72 25.96 4.52
CA HIS A 152 -10.75 25.67 3.46
C HIS A 152 -9.49 26.54 3.53
N ASN A 153 -9.58 27.83 3.85
CA ASN A 153 -8.38 28.65 4.01
C ASN A 153 -7.55 28.18 5.21
N ALA A 154 -8.20 27.92 6.34
CA ALA A 154 -7.51 27.42 7.52
C ALA A 154 -6.82 26.06 7.29
N VAL A 155 -7.42 25.16 6.49
CA VAL A 155 -6.83 23.89 6.10
C VAL A 155 -5.61 24.10 5.20
N LEU A 156 -5.71 24.97 4.19
CA LEU A 156 -4.61 25.25 3.26
C LEU A 156 -3.43 25.94 3.98
N ASP A 157 -3.72 26.89 4.84
CA ASP A 157 -2.68 27.57 5.63
C ASP A 157 -2.00 26.59 6.61
N TYR A 158 -2.77 25.70 7.22
CA TYR A 158 -2.21 24.64 8.04
C TYR A 158 -1.32 23.71 7.23
N LEU A 159 -1.77 23.24 6.05
CA LEU A 159 -0.98 22.37 5.17
C LEU A 159 0.34 23.01 4.74
N ARG A 160 0.32 24.32 4.42
CA ARG A 160 1.53 25.09 4.03
C ARG A 160 2.54 25.18 5.15
N ALA A 161 2.08 25.29 6.40
CA ALA A 161 2.92 25.41 7.58
C ALA A 161 3.53 24.07 8.03
N LEU A 162 3.08 22.93 7.47
CA LEU A 162 3.65 21.63 7.82
C LEU A 162 5.05 21.45 7.25
N PRO A 163 5.95 20.75 7.98
CA PRO A 163 7.29 20.42 7.48
C PRO A 163 7.21 19.49 6.26
N PRO A 164 8.34 19.21 5.59
CA PRO A 164 8.40 18.12 4.61
C PRO A 164 7.88 16.79 5.21
N PRO A 165 7.21 15.92 4.43
CA PRO A 165 6.60 14.68 4.93
C PRO A 165 7.56 13.77 5.69
N ASP A 166 8.81 13.68 5.27
CA ASP A 166 9.87 12.89 5.91
C ASP A 166 10.36 13.45 7.25
N LEU A 167 10.00 14.71 7.57
CA LEU A 167 10.35 15.39 8.81
C LEU A 167 9.13 15.65 9.71
N VAL A 168 7.99 15.02 9.47
CA VAL A 168 6.75 15.25 10.23
C VAL A 168 6.91 14.99 11.74
N GLN A 169 7.81 14.11 12.14
CA GLN A 169 8.15 13.82 13.55
C GLN A 169 9.24 14.74 14.12
N GLY A 170 9.69 15.75 13.36
CA GLY A 170 10.85 16.59 13.73
C GLY A 170 12.21 16.01 13.37
N PHE A 171 12.25 14.78 12.90
CA PHE A 171 13.45 14.08 12.39
C PHE A 171 13.06 13.02 11.37
N ALA A 172 14.02 12.57 10.57
CA ALA A 172 13.80 11.48 9.60
C ALA A 172 13.71 10.15 10.35
N VAL A 173 12.52 9.54 10.35
CA VAL A 173 12.27 8.26 11.00
C VAL A 173 12.74 7.12 10.07
N PRO A 174 13.68 6.24 10.52
CA PRO A 174 14.07 5.09 9.72
C PRO A 174 12.90 4.10 9.62
N PRO A 175 12.69 3.46 8.45
CA PRO A 175 11.70 2.40 8.34
C PRO A 175 12.06 1.21 9.25
N PRO A 176 11.08 0.48 9.80
CA PRO A 176 11.32 -0.69 10.65
C PRO A 176 11.73 -1.91 9.80
N VAL A 177 12.93 -1.86 9.25
CA VAL A 177 13.52 -2.84 8.33
C VAL A 177 14.80 -3.41 8.93
N LEU A 178 14.94 -4.71 8.89
CA LEU A 178 16.21 -5.36 9.19
C LEU A 178 17.10 -5.36 7.96
N PHE A 179 18.25 -4.70 8.04
CA PHE A 179 19.29 -4.77 7.02
C PHE A 179 20.34 -5.77 7.48
N LEU A 180 20.43 -6.90 6.78
CA LEU A 180 21.29 -8.03 7.16
C LEU A 180 22.40 -8.20 6.13
N PRO A 181 23.68 -8.08 6.53
CA PRO A 181 24.81 -8.32 5.65
C PRO A 181 25.03 -9.81 5.40
N ASN A 182 25.63 -10.16 4.28
CA ASN A 182 26.17 -11.49 3.98
C ASN A 182 25.17 -12.64 4.18
N VAL A 183 23.91 -12.43 3.78
CA VAL A 183 22.88 -13.49 3.80
C VAL A 183 23.18 -14.53 2.72
N PHE A 184 23.59 -14.11 1.53
CA PHE A 184 24.10 -14.96 0.48
C PHE A 184 25.56 -14.61 0.19
N GLU A 185 26.38 -15.62 -0.10
CA GLU A 185 27.73 -15.43 -0.59
C GLU A 185 27.70 -14.93 -2.06
N ALA A 186 28.68 -14.16 -2.48
CA ALA A 186 28.74 -13.62 -3.83
C ALA A 186 28.76 -14.73 -4.91
N GLU A 187 29.36 -15.87 -4.63
CA GLU A 187 29.34 -17.03 -5.53
C GLU A 187 27.91 -17.58 -5.69
N PHE A 188 27.23 -17.80 -4.56
CA PHE A 188 25.84 -18.28 -4.59
C PHE A 188 24.88 -17.30 -5.29
N CYS A 189 25.14 -15.98 -5.18
CA CYS A 189 24.39 -14.98 -5.96
C CYS A 189 24.61 -15.14 -7.47
N ARG A 190 25.85 -15.43 -7.89
CA ARG A 190 26.15 -15.70 -9.32
C ARG A 190 25.45 -16.95 -9.83
N ASP A 191 25.41 -18.03 -9.02
CA ASP A 191 24.71 -19.27 -9.40
C ASP A 191 23.21 -19.02 -9.61
N LEU A 192 22.58 -18.26 -8.72
CA LEU A 192 21.16 -17.86 -8.86
C LEU A 192 20.90 -17.00 -10.10
N ILE A 193 21.81 -16.06 -10.43
CA ILE A 193 21.72 -15.26 -11.64
C ILE A 193 21.91 -16.16 -12.88
N ALA A 194 22.89 -17.06 -12.87
CA ALA A 194 23.12 -17.98 -13.98
C ALA A 194 21.90 -18.88 -14.25
N ALA A 195 21.25 -19.36 -13.19
CA ALA A 195 20.00 -20.13 -13.32
C ALA A 195 18.87 -19.28 -13.93
N TYR A 196 18.75 -18.00 -13.54
CA TYR A 196 17.80 -17.08 -14.15
C TYR A 196 18.11 -16.84 -15.63
N GLU A 197 19.38 -16.55 -15.98
CA GLU A 197 19.76 -16.24 -17.37
C GLU A 197 19.58 -17.45 -18.30
N ALA A 198 19.71 -18.67 -17.78
CA ALA A 198 19.44 -19.89 -18.54
C ALA A 198 17.94 -20.07 -18.88
N ASP A 199 17.03 -19.59 -18.04
CA ASP A 199 15.57 -19.65 -18.23
C ASP A 199 15.02 -18.41 -18.94
N GLY A 200 15.51 -17.21 -18.58
CA GLY A 200 15.07 -15.92 -19.10
C GLY A 200 13.88 -15.32 -18.34
N GLY A 201 13.28 -16.03 -17.39
CA GLY A 201 12.14 -15.61 -16.58
C GLY A 201 10.87 -15.31 -17.39
N THR A 202 9.77 -15.12 -16.70
CA THR A 202 8.47 -14.75 -17.27
C THR A 202 7.97 -13.42 -16.69
N GLU A 203 7.13 -12.69 -17.43
CA GLU A 203 6.52 -11.46 -16.93
C GLU A 203 5.73 -11.74 -15.66
N SER A 204 5.94 -10.90 -14.64
CA SER A 204 5.40 -11.12 -13.31
C SER A 204 4.28 -10.12 -13.00
N GLY A 205 3.09 -10.64 -12.77
CA GLY A 205 1.94 -9.89 -12.27
C GLY A 205 1.98 -9.59 -10.77
N PHE A 206 0.93 -8.98 -10.28
CA PHE A 206 0.67 -8.75 -8.87
C PHE A 206 -0.75 -9.17 -8.51
N MET A 207 -0.97 -9.47 -7.23
CA MET A 207 -2.26 -9.94 -6.75
C MET A 207 -3.19 -8.78 -6.47
N VAL A 208 -4.42 -8.87 -6.99
CA VAL A 208 -5.52 -7.94 -6.73
C VAL A 208 -6.72 -8.71 -6.18
N GLU A 209 -7.59 -8.00 -5.46
CA GLU A 209 -8.88 -8.55 -5.07
C GLU A 209 -9.97 -7.94 -5.94
N ALA A 210 -10.71 -8.77 -6.67
CA ALA A 210 -11.87 -8.38 -7.45
C ALA A 210 -13.01 -9.40 -7.20
N ASP A 211 -14.22 -8.91 -6.99
CA ASP A 211 -15.43 -9.71 -6.75
C ASP A 211 -15.25 -10.79 -5.66
N GLY A 212 -14.49 -10.44 -4.61
CA GLY A 212 -14.20 -11.34 -3.48
C GLY A 212 -13.18 -12.44 -3.78
N LYS A 213 -12.55 -12.42 -4.97
CA LYS A 213 -11.50 -13.34 -5.39
C LYS A 213 -10.15 -12.63 -5.50
N THR A 214 -9.08 -13.34 -5.21
CA THR A 214 -7.70 -12.91 -5.50
C THR A 214 -7.31 -13.39 -6.88
N LEU A 215 -6.98 -12.43 -7.76
CA LEU A 215 -6.59 -12.67 -9.16
C LEU A 215 -5.17 -12.14 -9.39
N MET A 216 -4.47 -12.71 -10.35
CA MET A 216 -3.22 -12.15 -10.86
C MET A 216 -3.51 -11.11 -11.95
N GLN A 217 -2.92 -9.93 -11.84
CA GLN A 217 -3.07 -8.85 -12.81
C GLN A 217 -1.71 -8.43 -13.36
N LEU A 218 -1.66 -8.22 -14.67
CA LEU A 218 -0.54 -7.57 -15.36
C LEU A 218 -0.93 -6.11 -15.63
N ASP A 219 -0.18 -5.16 -15.07
CA ASP A 219 -0.27 -3.74 -15.40
C ASP A 219 1.15 -3.14 -15.42
N PRO A 220 1.70 -2.86 -16.60
CA PRO A 220 3.05 -2.31 -16.73
C PRO A 220 3.25 -0.94 -16.07
N ARG A 221 2.18 -0.22 -15.74
CA ARG A 221 2.27 1.05 -14.98
C ARG A 221 2.51 0.78 -13.49
N GLN A 222 2.04 -0.37 -12.99
CA GLN A 222 2.19 -0.79 -11.60
C GLN A 222 3.49 -1.57 -11.38
N LYS A 223 3.82 -2.49 -12.30
CA LYS A 223 4.96 -3.39 -12.15
C LYS A 223 5.55 -3.79 -13.49
N ARG A 224 6.88 -3.69 -13.62
CA ARG A 224 7.66 -4.25 -14.72
C ARG A 224 8.81 -5.07 -14.15
N ARG A 225 8.65 -6.38 -14.17
CA ARG A 225 9.59 -7.36 -13.60
C ARG A 225 9.39 -8.72 -14.26
N ARG A 226 10.46 -9.46 -14.43
CA ARG A 226 10.41 -10.86 -14.84
C ARG A 226 10.88 -11.74 -13.68
N ASP A 227 10.19 -12.86 -13.45
CA ASP A 227 10.46 -13.80 -12.37
C ASP A 227 10.79 -15.17 -12.93
N PHE A 228 11.78 -15.83 -12.32
CA PHE A 228 12.14 -17.22 -12.51
C PHE A 228 11.96 -17.98 -11.21
N SER A 229 11.15 -19.05 -11.24
CA SER A 229 10.96 -19.93 -10.08
C SER A 229 12.04 -21.01 -10.07
N LEU A 230 12.83 -21.06 -8.99
CA LEU A 230 13.86 -22.08 -8.81
C LEU A 230 13.25 -23.48 -8.78
N GLN A 231 13.75 -24.35 -9.64
CA GLN A 231 13.35 -25.76 -9.71
C GLN A 231 14.47 -26.70 -9.22
N ASP A 232 15.73 -26.26 -9.26
CA ASP A 232 16.88 -27.05 -8.83
C ASP A 232 16.83 -27.30 -7.32
N PRO A 233 16.70 -28.56 -6.85
CA PRO A 233 16.61 -28.88 -5.43
C PRO A 233 17.84 -28.44 -4.62
N GLN A 234 19.03 -28.40 -5.23
CA GLN A 234 20.27 -27.98 -4.55
C GLN A 234 20.25 -26.49 -4.30
N LEU A 235 19.83 -25.67 -5.29
CA LEU A 235 19.67 -24.22 -5.12
C LEU A 235 18.57 -23.90 -4.10
N VAL A 236 17.42 -24.57 -4.18
CA VAL A 236 16.32 -24.41 -3.22
C VAL A 236 16.77 -24.73 -1.79
N SER A 237 17.40 -25.88 -1.58
CA SER A 237 17.95 -26.28 -0.27
C SER A 237 19.02 -25.29 0.21
N GLY A 238 19.88 -24.83 -0.70
CA GLY A 238 20.90 -23.82 -0.41
C GLY A 238 20.31 -22.50 0.06
N VAL A 239 19.22 -22.04 -0.55
CA VAL A 239 18.45 -20.86 -0.12
C VAL A 239 17.84 -21.09 1.27
N GLN A 240 17.13 -22.20 1.46
CA GLN A 240 16.45 -22.51 2.73
C GLN A 240 17.42 -22.53 3.90
N ALA A 241 18.55 -23.23 3.74
CA ALA A 241 19.58 -23.32 4.79
C ALA A 241 20.18 -21.95 5.17
N ARG A 242 20.31 -21.02 4.20
CA ARG A 242 20.83 -19.67 4.46
C ARG A 242 19.79 -18.79 5.16
N ILE A 243 18.54 -18.86 4.75
CA ILE A 243 17.43 -18.13 5.40
C ILE A 243 17.26 -18.61 6.83
N GLU A 244 17.24 -19.91 7.09
CA GLU A 244 17.11 -20.51 8.41
C GLU A 244 18.25 -20.09 9.34
N ARG A 245 19.48 -20.11 8.86
CA ARG A 245 20.64 -19.78 9.69
C ARG A 245 20.93 -18.30 9.85
N ARG A 246 20.53 -17.43 8.90
CA ARG A 246 20.99 -16.04 8.84
C ARG A 246 19.88 -15.01 8.95
N ILE A 247 18.62 -15.37 8.59
CA ILE A 247 17.48 -14.47 8.70
C ILE A 247 16.58 -14.84 9.88
N ALA A 248 16.21 -16.10 10.04
CA ALA A 248 15.27 -16.52 11.08
C ALA A 248 15.73 -16.16 12.51
N PRO A 249 17.04 -16.27 12.91
CA PRO A 249 17.49 -15.82 14.21
C PRO A 249 17.34 -14.31 14.43
N GLU A 250 17.56 -13.52 13.40
CA GLU A 250 17.40 -12.05 13.49
C GLU A 250 15.93 -11.64 13.61
N LEU A 251 15.02 -12.32 12.89
CA LEU A 251 13.57 -12.13 13.05
C LEU A 251 13.12 -12.51 14.47
N ARG A 252 13.65 -13.61 15.02
CA ARG A 252 13.35 -14.00 16.40
C ARG A 252 13.83 -12.97 17.42
N LYS A 253 15.05 -12.46 17.21
CA LYS A 253 15.67 -11.46 18.11
C LYS A 253 14.90 -10.13 18.11
N VAL A 254 14.53 -9.62 16.95
CA VAL A 254 13.96 -8.27 16.81
C VAL A 254 12.44 -8.26 16.89
N HIS A 255 11.78 -9.24 16.28
CA HIS A 255 10.33 -9.28 16.15
C HIS A 255 9.65 -10.38 16.97
N GLN A 256 10.43 -11.19 17.74
CA GLN A 256 9.92 -12.37 18.47
C GLN A 256 9.12 -13.31 17.55
N PHE A 257 9.55 -13.41 16.29
CA PHE A 257 8.89 -14.16 15.25
C PHE A 257 9.81 -15.27 14.71
N THR A 258 9.26 -16.49 14.61
CA THR A 258 9.97 -17.65 14.05
C THR A 258 9.26 -18.11 12.78
N PRO A 259 9.81 -17.84 11.58
CA PRO A 259 9.25 -18.35 10.34
C PRO A 259 9.40 -19.88 10.28
N THR A 260 8.35 -20.56 9.85
CA THR A 260 8.34 -22.02 9.61
C THR A 260 8.12 -22.37 8.15
N ARG A 261 7.79 -21.37 7.31
CA ARG A 261 7.49 -21.52 5.91
C ARG A 261 8.14 -20.42 5.07
N ILE A 262 8.48 -20.80 3.84
CA ILE A 262 8.96 -19.90 2.79
C ILE A 262 8.00 -20.01 1.61
N GLU A 263 7.49 -18.89 1.12
CA GLU A 263 6.75 -18.81 -0.13
C GLU A 263 7.64 -18.18 -1.20
N ARG A 264 7.62 -18.77 -2.40
CA ARG A 264 8.23 -18.24 -3.60
C ARG A 264 9.76 -18.21 -3.56
N CYS A 265 10.37 -19.34 -3.93
CA CYS A 265 11.80 -19.35 -4.26
C CYS A 265 12.00 -18.78 -5.67
N ILE A 266 12.00 -17.44 -5.80
CA ILE A 266 12.10 -16.78 -7.11
C ILE A 266 13.32 -15.86 -7.19
N VAL A 267 13.97 -15.90 -8.36
CA VAL A 267 14.92 -14.89 -8.81
C VAL A 267 14.16 -13.92 -9.71
N SER A 268 14.24 -12.64 -9.39
CA SER A 268 13.53 -11.55 -10.08
C SER A 268 14.51 -10.64 -10.79
N CYS A 269 14.16 -10.20 -11.99
CA CYS A 269 14.94 -9.25 -12.78
C CYS A 269 14.12 -8.00 -13.09
N TYR A 270 14.67 -6.84 -12.73
CA TYR A 270 14.20 -5.51 -13.12
C TYR A 270 15.20 -4.95 -14.13
N ALA A 271 14.84 -4.88 -15.41
CA ALA A 271 15.71 -4.36 -16.46
C ALA A 271 15.42 -2.90 -16.78
N ALA A 272 16.47 -2.08 -16.94
CA ALA A 272 16.31 -0.68 -17.34
C ALA A 272 15.67 -0.55 -18.72
N ALA A 273 15.99 -1.47 -19.65
CA ALA A 273 15.43 -1.49 -21.00
C ALA A 273 13.90 -1.62 -21.00
N ASP A 274 13.34 -2.29 -19.98
CA ASP A 274 11.90 -2.49 -19.83
C ASP A 274 11.26 -1.45 -18.90
N GLY A 275 12.05 -0.53 -18.32
CA GLY A 275 11.60 0.38 -17.27
C GLY A 275 11.27 -0.34 -15.97
N GLY A 276 12.09 -1.32 -15.59
CA GLY A 276 11.90 -2.21 -14.43
C GLY A 276 11.63 -1.45 -13.14
N HIS A 277 10.47 -1.67 -12.54
CA HIS A 277 10.03 -1.03 -11.29
C HIS A 277 8.89 -1.81 -10.64
N PHE A 278 8.54 -1.42 -9.41
CA PHE A 278 7.29 -1.80 -8.77
C PHE A 278 6.77 -0.63 -7.94
N SER A 279 5.61 -0.09 -8.30
CA SER A 279 4.95 1.04 -7.62
C SER A 279 4.60 0.69 -6.18
N ALA A 280 4.33 1.70 -5.36
CA ALA A 280 4.03 1.51 -3.95
C ALA A 280 2.86 0.53 -3.73
N HIS A 281 3.09 -0.49 -2.89
CA HIS A 281 2.14 -1.55 -2.57
C HIS A 281 2.45 -2.19 -1.21
N ARG A 282 1.51 -3.02 -0.74
CA ARG A 282 1.67 -3.93 0.40
C ARG A 282 1.46 -5.36 -0.10
N ASP A 283 2.23 -6.32 0.41
CA ASP A 283 2.24 -7.68 -0.13
C ASP A 283 1.08 -8.55 0.33
N ASN A 284 0.37 -8.15 1.39
CA ASN A 284 -0.64 -8.96 2.08
C ASN A 284 -2.07 -8.41 2.01
N ARG A 285 -2.40 -7.58 1.01
CA ARG A 285 -3.70 -6.88 0.93
C ARG A 285 -4.88 -7.72 0.49
N SER A 286 -4.66 -8.78 -0.29
CA SER A 286 -5.74 -9.66 -0.72
C SER A 286 -5.91 -10.84 0.22
N LYS A 287 -7.07 -11.48 0.21
CA LYS A 287 -7.30 -12.71 0.99
C LYS A 287 -6.31 -13.81 0.64
N GLY A 288 -5.98 -13.97 -0.63
CA GLY A 288 -5.00 -14.96 -1.08
C GLY A 288 -3.56 -14.67 -0.66
N THR A 289 -3.26 -13.44 -0.23
CA THR A 289 -1.92 -13.04 0.23
C THR A 289 -1.85 -12.68 1.71
N ALA A 290 -2.97 -12.72 2.44
CA ALA A 290 -3.08 -12.29 3.84
C ALA A 290 -2.15 -13.06 4.81
N HIS A 291 -1.68 -14.25 4.41
CA HIS A 291 -0.76 -15.08 5.17
C HIS A 291 0.69 -14.56 5.15
N ARG A 292 1.08 -13.68 4.23
CA ARG A 292 2.44 -13.15 4.11
C ARG A 292 2.74 -12.21 5.27
N GLN A 293 3.75 -12.57 6.07
CA GLN A 293 4.12 -11.81 7.27
C GLN A 293 5.36 -10.97 7.05
N PHE A 294 6.45 -11.55 6.55
CA PHE A 294 7.68 -10.84 6.25
C PHE A 294 8.10 -11.03 4.79
N ALA A 295 8.43 -9.91 4.15
CA ALA A 295 9.07 -9.86 2.85
C ALA A 295 10.58 -9.82 3.02
N VAL A 296 11.29 -10.51 2.12
CA VAL A 296 12.75 -10.49 2.05
C VAL A 296 13.16 -10.00 0.66
N SER A 297 14.12 -9.09 0.61
CA SER A 297 14.72 -8.63 -0.66
C SER A 297 16.23 -8.74 -0.54
N ILE A 298 16.81 -9.72 -1.26
CA ILE A 298 18.26 -9.95 -1.31
C ILE A 298 18.76 -9.51 -2.68
N ASN A 299 19.65 -8.52 -2.75
CA ASN A 299 20.28 -8.14 -4.01
C ASN A 299 21.31 -9.21 -4.41
N LEU A 300 21.26 -9.63 -5.67
CA LEU A 300 22.19 -10.64 -6.22
C LEU A 300 23.35 -10.01 -7.00
N ASN A 301 23.21 -8.74 -7.44
CA ASN A 301 24.23 -7.96 -8.12
C ASN A 301 24.19 -6.48 -7.68
N ASP A 302 25.15 -5.69 -8.13
CA ASP A 302 25.26 -4.24 -7.84
C ASP A 302 25.60 -3.37 -9.05
N ASP A 303 25.76 -3.95 -10.24
CA ASP A 303 26.10 -3.32 -11.50
C ASP A 303 24.92 -2.67 -12.23
N PHE A 304 23.98 -2.09 -11.47
CA PHE A 304 22.83 -1.35 -11.95
C PHE A 304 22.69 0.00 -11.25
N ASP A 305 21.93 0.95 -11.84
CA ASP A 305 21.55 2.21 -11.21
C ASP A 305 20.02 2.29 -11.05
N GLY A 306 19.57 3.08 -10.07
CA GLY A 306 18.16 3.08 -9.67
C GLY A 306 17.78 1.81 -8.92
N GLY A 307 16.54 1.34 -9.02
CA GLY A 307 16.07 0.08 -8.44
C GLY A 307 16.10 0.02 -6.91
N GLY A 308 16.17 1.17 -6.23
CA GLY A 308 16.21 1.23 -4.77
C GLY A 308 14.87 0.83 -4.14
N LEU A 309 14.94 0.15 -2.99
CA LEU A 309 13.79 -0.17 -2.16
C LEU A 309 13.42 1.05 -1.31
N GLY A 310 12.20 1.56 -1.45
CA GLY A 310 11.71 2.73 -0.71
C GLY A 310 10.49 2.38 0.15
N PHE A 311 10.34 3.11 1.26
CA PHE A 311 9.23 2.97 2.21
C PHE A 311 8.54 4.33 2.38
N PRO A 312 7.55 4.66 1.56
CA PRO A 312 6.96 6.01 1.49
C PRO A 312 6.45 6.55 2.83
N GLU A 313 5.91 5.70 3.70
CA GLU A 313 5.43 6.10 5.05
C GLU A 313 6.56 6.66 5.95
N TYR A 314 7.82 6.40 5.58
CA TYR A 314 9.03 6.79 6.33
C TYR A 314 9.92 7.77 5.56
N GLY A 315 9.40 8.33 4.48
CA GLY A 315 10.08 9.35 3.68
C GLY A 315 10.57 8.90 2.31
N GLY A 316 11.31 9.79 1.64
CA GLY A 316 11.75 9.61 0.25
C GLY A 316 13.01 8.74 0.09
N GLN A 317 13.67 8.36 1.19
CA GLN A 317 14.91 7.59 1.13
C GLN A 317 14.69 6.21 0.48
N THR A 318 15.67 5.80 -0.33
CA THR A 318 15.70 4.47 -0.94
C THR A 318 16.97 3.72 -0.56
N PHE A 319 16.87 2.40 -0.48
CA PHE A 319 17.96 1.53 -0.06
C PHE A 319 18.37 0.60 -1.19
N LYS A 320 19.64 0.65 -1.56
CA LYS A 320 20.29 -0.31 -2.45
C LYS A 320 21.28 -1.12 -1.62
N MET A 321 20.90 -2.36 -1.26
CA MET A 321 21.76 -3.23 -0.48
C MET A 321 22.94 -3.73 -1.33
N PRO A 322 24.12 -3.97 -0.73
CA PRO A 322 25.22 -4.68 -1.38
C PRO A 322 24.83 -6.11 -1.81
N VAL A 323 25.64 -6.72 -2.66
CA VAL A 323 25.46 -8.11 -3.11
C VAL A 323 25.34 -9.06 -1.92
N GLY A 324 24.35 -9.93 -1.95
CA GLY A 324 24.10 -10.94 -0.91
C GLY A 324 23.51 -10.38 0.41
N CYS A 325 23.34 -9.07 0.53
CA CYS A 325 22.70 -8.45 1.69
C CYS A 325 21.18 -8.40 1.54
N ALA A 326 20.45 -8.55 2.64
CA ALA A 326 19.00 -8.58 2.68
C ALA A 326 18.40 -7.35 3.38
N ALA A 327 17.26 -6.91 2.85
CA ALA A 327 16.27 -6.13 3.61
C ALA A 327 15.11 -7.05 3.96
N VAL A 328 14.76 -7.14 5.26
CA VAL A 328 13.65 -7.94 5.77
C VAL A 328 12.67 -7.04 6.49
N PHE A 329 11.40 -7.07 6.07
CA PHE A 329 10.39 -6.14 6.57
C PHE A 329 8.99 -6.76 6.55
N SER A 330 8.07 -6.18 7.34
CA SER A 330 6.67 -6.62 7.35
C SER A 330 6.00 -6.44 5.98
N CYS A 331 5.31 -7.46 5.51
CA CYS A 331 4.49 -7.40 4.28
C CYS A 331 3.38 -6.34 4.33
N SER A 332 3.05 -5.84 5.52
CA SER A 332 2.08 -4.76 5.72
C SER A 332 2.66 -3.36 5.53
N LEU A 333 3.98 -3.19 5.41
CA LEU A 333 4.59 -1.90 5.11
C LEU A 333 4.36 -1.52 3.65
N LEU A 334 3.98 -0.25 3.43
CA LEU A 334 3.95 0.31 2.08
C LEU A 334 5.38 0.43 1.56
N HIS A 335 5.68 -0.23 0.45
CA HIS A 335 7.02 -0.22 -0.13
C HIS A 335 6.97 -0.18 -1.66
N ARG A 336 8.08 0.25 -2.26
CA ARG A 336 8.22 0.35 -3.72
C ARG A 336 9.64 -0.01 -4.14
N VAL A 337 9.79 -0.39 -5.40
CA VAL A 337 11.08 -0.45 -6.10
C VAL A 337 11.10 0.68 -7.12
N THR A 338 12.04 1.61 -6.96
CA THR A 338 12.19 2.73 -7.93
C THR A 338 12.62 2.21 -9.28
N PRO A 339 12.37 2.95 -10.39
CA PRO A 339 12.81 2.52 -11.71
C PRO A 339 14.32 2.23 -11.75
N VAL A 340 14.68 1.11 -12.38
CA VAL A 340 16.07 0.83 -12.76
C VAL A 340 16.39 1.69 -13.96
N THR A 341 17.45 2.49 -13.85
CA THR A 341 17.83 3.50 -14.89
C THR A 341 19.00 3.05 -15.75
N ARG A 342 19.80 2.07 -15.28
CA ARG A 342 20.89 1.43 -16.02
C ARG A 342 21.04 -0.03 -15.59
N GLY A 343 21.35 -0.91 -16.52
CA GLY A 343 21.64 -2.32 -16.25
C GLY A 343 20.41 -3.15 -15.90
N ARG A 344 20.62 -4.21 -15.14
CA ARG A 344 19.62 -5.16 -14.65
C ARG A 344 19.81 -5.38 -13.16
N ARG A 345 18.78 -5.20 -12.37
CA ARG A 345 18.78 -5.59 -10.95
C ARG A 345 18.23 -6.98 -10.81
N TYR A 346 19.07 -7.90 -10.31
CA TYR A 346 18.65 -9.23 -9.89
C TYR A 346 18.44 -9.25 -8.39
N ALA A 347 17.32 -9.85 -7.96
CA ALA A 347 16.99 -9.96 -6.54
C ALA A 347 16.29 -11.30 -6.26
N PHE A 348 16.57 -11.87 -5.09
CA PHE A 348 15.83 -13.02 -4.56
C PHE A 348 14.75 -12.52 -3.60
N LEU A 349 13.48 -12.89 -3.83
CA LEU A 349 12.32 -12.23 -3.20
C LEU A 349 11.32 -13.24 -2.60
N PRO A 350 11.63 -13.93 -1.49
CA PRO A 350 10.70 -14.82 -0.81
C PRO A 350 9.83 -14.06 0.20
N PHE A 351 8.73 -14.72 0.61
CA PHE A 351 7.95 -14.35 1.79
C PHE A 351 8.13 -15.39 2.88
N LEU A 352 8.19 -14.92 4.14
CA LEU A 352 8.31 -15.75 5.32
C LEU A 352 7.02 -15.65 6.16
N TYR A 353 6.57 -16.80 6.67
CA TYR A 353 5.39 -16.87 7.50
C TYR A 353 5.45 -18.10 8.44
N ASP A 354 4.56 -18.15 9.43
CA ASP A 354 4.49 -19.20 10.44
C ASP A 354 3.36 -20.21 10.16
N ASP A 355 3.21 -21.20 11.05
CA ASP A 355 2.18 -22.24 10.94
C ASP A 355 0.75 -21.68 11.06
N ALA A 356 0.55 -20.62 11.85
CA ALA A 356 -0.77 -19.99 11.96
C ALA A 356 -1.16 -19.35 10.64
N ALA A 357 -0.21 -18.67 9.98
CA ALA A 357 -0.40 -18.10 8.66
C ALA A 357 -0.53 -19.17 7.56
N ALA A 358 0.14 -20.33 7.70
CA ALA A 358 -0.06 -21.49 6.79
C ALA A 358 -1.52 -21.98 6.84
N ARG A 359 -2.09 -22.13 8.04
CA ARG A 359 -3.52 -22.48 8.20
C ARG A 359 -4.44 -21.41 7.59
N LEU A 360 -4.14 -20.13 7.79
CA LEU A 360 -4.88 -19.04 7.14
C LEU A 360 -4.82 -19.14 5.62
N ARG A 361 -3.62 -19.44 5.07
CA ARG A 361 -3.42 -19.63 3.62
C ARG A 361 -4.28 -20.74 3.06
N LEU A 362 -4.32 -21.91 3.72
CA LEU A 362 -5.20 -23.03 3.37
C LEU A 362 -6.67 -22.62 3.38
N SER A 363 -7.13 -21.97 4.46
CA SER A 363 -8.53 -21.53 4.60
C SER A 363 -8.93 -20.51 3.53
N ASN A 364 -7.97 -19.73 3.01
CA ASN A 364 -8.17 -18.71 2.00
C ASN A 364 -8.09 -19.22 0.56
N ASN A 365 -7.77 -20.52 0.33
CA ASN A 365 -7.82 -21.12 -1.01
C ASN A 365 -9.16 -20.88 -1.72
N ARG A 366 -10.27 -20.89 -0.98
CA ARG A 366 -11.62 -20.60 -1.51
C ARG A 366 -11.80 -19.22 -2.14
N PHE A 367 -10.88 -18.29 -1.85
CA PHE A 367 -10.88 -16.93 -2.39
C PHE A 367 -9.91 -16.74 -3.56
N LEU A 368 -9.20 -17.78 -3.99
CA LEU A 368 -8.33 -17.72 -5.15
C LEU A 368 -9.16 -17.76 -6.43
N GLY A 369 -8.73 -17.03 -7.44
CA GLY A 369 -9.21 -17.17 -8.81
C GLY A 369 -8.61 -18.38 -9.50
N ASP A 370 -9.14 -18.72 -10.66
CA ASP A 370 -8.73 -19.92 -11.41
C ASP A 370 -7.28 -19.82 -11.95
N ASP A 371 -6.76 -18.58 -12.03
CA ASP A 371 -5.39 -18.25 -12.46
C ASP A 371 -4.35 -18.30 -11.33
N VAL A 372 -4.79 -18.55 -10.08
CA VAL A 372 -3.92 -18.59 -8.90
C VAL A 372 -3.85 -20.01 -8.35
N PRO A 373 -2.65 -20.63 -8.29
CA PRO A 373 -2.51 -21.99 -7.79
C PRO A 373 -3.01 -22.17 -6.35
N VAL A 374 -3.75 -23.23 -6.12
CA VAL A 374 -4.23 -23.64 -4.79
C VAL A 374 -3.02 -24.06 -3.93
N TYR A 375 -2.96 -23.57 -2.72
CA TYR A 375 -1.92 -23.95 -1.76
C TYR A 375 -2.20 -25.32 -1.12
N GLN A 376 -1.18 -26.15 -1.04
CA GLN A 376 -1.16 -27.41 -0.29
C GLN A 376 0.00 -27.36 0.71
N ASP A 377 -0.22 -27.82 1.92
CA ASP A 377 0.81 -27.90 2.96
C ASP A 377 0.97 -29.34 3.43
N PRO A 378 1.98 -30.07 2.93
CA PRO A 378 2.18 -31.47 3.27
C PRO A 378 2.43 -31.70 4.76
N ILE A 379 2.96 -30.72 5.48
CA ILE A 379 3.22 -30.84 6.93
C ILE A 379 1.93 -30.75 7.75
N LEU A 380 0.95 -29.96 7.30
CA LEU A 380 -0.35 -29.82 8.00
C LEU A 380 -1.32 -30.93 7.60
N GLU A 381 -1.17 -31.53 6.41
CA GLU A 381 -1.98 -32.67 5.94
C GLU A 381 -1.63 -33.96 6.69
N ASP A 382 -0.34 -34.18 7.03
CA ASP A 382 0.08 -35.33 7.83
C ASP A 382 -0.29 -35.26 9.33
N ALA A 383 -0.71 -34.10 9.81
CA ALA A 383 -1.08 -33.86 11.21
C ALA A 383 -2.61 -33.91 11.46
N SER A 384 -3.43 -34.14 10.47
CA SER A 384 -4.90 -34.24 10.52
C SER A 384 -5.35 -35.70 10.34
#